data_5ee2fcf202862bfe70103d0b26906549
#
_entry.id   5ee2fcf202862bfe70103d0b26906549
#
_cell.length_a   1.000
_cell.length_b   1.000
_cell.length_c   1.000
_cell.angle_alpha   90.00
_cell.angle_beta   90.00
_cell.angle_gamma   90.00
#
_symmetry.space_group_name_H-M   'P 1'
#
loop_
_entity.id
_entity.type
_entity.pdbx_description
1 polymer ?
#
loop_
_entity_poly.entity_id
_entity_poly.type
_entity_poly.pdbx_seq_one_letter_code
_entity_poly.pdbx_strand_id
1 'polypeptide(L)'
;MLLLAPCAVWAAPQYMSDNKMAVPADYRSWVFLTSSLDLNYNTAATPGHHMLDNVFVDPDSYQAFLQTGTWPDKAILIKENRMAESAGTLSKAGQFQTGVMNLEIHVKDEARFPNGKWAFFVSSDGKAAGSLMQQTANCYSCHQDHGAVDTTFVQFYPTLMPIAQGKNTISAAYLKEIEAK
;
A
#
# COMPACT_ATOMS: atom_id res chain seq x y z
N MET A 1 42.29 3.97 -2.52
CA MET A 1 41.07 4.80 -2.40
C MET A 1 39.92 3.82 -2.17
N LEU A 2 39.54 3.60 -0.90
CA LEU A 2 38.44 2.72 -0.56
C LEU A 2 37.14 3.49 -0.86
N LEU A 3 36.38 3.04 -1.84
CA LEU A 3 35.01 3.48 -2.05
C LEU A 3 34.12 2.85 -0.99
N LEU A 4 33.78 3.62 0.03
CA LEU A 4 32.70 3.28 0.97
C LEU A 4 31.39 3.29 0.15
N ALA A 5 30.85 2.11 -0.13
CA ALA A 5 29.49 2.00 -0.63
C ALA A 5 28.55 2.64 0.40
N PRO A 6 27.60 3.50 -0.02
CA PRO A 6 26.61 4.03 0.90
C PRO A 6 25.82 2.84 1.47
N CYS A 7 25.85 2.65 2.79
CA CYS A 7 24.91 1.77 3.47
C CYS A 7 23.51 2.32 3.14
N ALA A 8 22.71 1.58 2.37
CA ALA A 8 21.30 1.87 2.20
C ALA A 8 20.68 1.82 3.61
N VAL A 9 20.17 2.97 4.06
CA VAL A 9 19.39 3.04 5.29
C VAL A 9 18.00 2.58 4.90
N TRP A 10 17.68 1.32 5.19
CA TRP A 10 16.33 0.77 4.97
C TRP A 10 15.32 1.66 5.67
N ALA A 11 14.21 1.95 5.00
CA ALA A 11 13.08 2.64 5.60
C ALA A 11 12.46 1.70 6.65
N ALA A 12 13.00 1.73 7.87
CA ALA A 12 12.50 0.88 8.94
C ALA A 12 11.24 1.50 9.56
N PRO A 13 10.21 0.68 9.86
CA PRO A 13 9.00 1.17 10.52
C PRO A 13 9.34 1.86 11.85
N GLN A 14 8.91 3.11 12.01
CA GLN A 14 9.14 3.90 13.22
C GLN A 14 7.92 3.80 14.13
N TYR A 15 7.94 2.84 15.05
CA TYR A 15 6.87 2.67 16.03
C TYR A 15 7.00 3.67 17.17
N MET A 16 5.85 4.17 17.61
CA MET A 16 5.70 5.07 18.74
C MET A 16 4.98 4.36 19.90
N SER A 17 4.85 5.05 21.05
CA SER A 17 3.97 4.63 22.12
C SER A 17 2.50 4.52 21.64
N ASP A 18 1.67 3.86 22.40
CA ASP A 18 0.21 3.75 22.16
C ASP A 18 -0.18 3.07 20.84
N ASN A 19 0.63 2.09 20.40
CA ASN A 19 0.39 1.37 19.15
C ASN A 19 0.25 2.29 17.93
N LYS A 20 1.08 3.31 17.86
CA LYS A 20 1.16 4.22 16.72
C LYS A 20 2.43 3.98 15.92
N MET A 21 2.40 4.42 14.68
CA MET A 21 3.53 4.44 13.77
C MET A 21 3.67 5.84 13.16
N ALA A 22 4.89 6.37 13.15
CA ALA A 22 5.17 7.63 12.47
C ALA A 22 4.92 7.47 10.95
N VAL A 23 4.30 8.47 10.33
CA VAL A 23 4.22 8.54 8.87
C VAL A 23 5.62 8.84 8.34
N PRO A 24 6.19 8.01 7.45
CA PRO A 24 7.47 8.30 6.82
C PRO A 24 7.39 9.63 6.06
N ALA A 25 8.22 10.61 6.43
CA ALA A 25 8.12 11.97 5.89
C ALA A 25 8.44 12.06 4.40
N ASP A 26 9.20 11.10 3.89
CA ASP A 26 9.72 11.03 2.52
C ASP A 26 8.95 10.05 1.62
N TYR A 27 7.83 9.46 2.07
CA TYR A 27 7.12 8.41 1.33
C TYR A 27 6.76 8.80 -0.11
N ARG A 28 6.61 10.08 -0.40
CA ARG A 28 6.33 10.56 -1.77
C ARG A 28 7.53 10.49 -2.71
N SER A 29 8.73 10.27 -2.18
CA SER A 29 9.93 9.95 -2.96
C SER A 29 10.09 8.44 -3.21
N TRP A 30 9.23 7.62 -2.62
CA TRP A 30 9.24 6.17 -2.75
C TRP A 30 8.74 5.71 -4.12
N VAL A 31 8.85 4.43 -4.38
CA VAL A 31 8.40 3.87 -5.66
C VAL A 31 6.87 3.88 -5.73
N PHE A 32 6.35 4.58 -6.73
CA PHE A 32 4.93 4.59 -7.05
C PHE A 32 4.52 3.27 -7.71
N LEU A 33 3.50 2.60 -7.19
CA LEU A 33 3.03 1.31 -7.69
C LEU A 33 1.82 1.42 -8.60
N THR A 34 0.82 2.21 -8.18
CA THR A 34 -0.44 2.37 -8.90
C THR A 34 -1.24 3.57 -8.40
N SER A 35 -2.20 3.99 -9.21
CA SER A 35 -3.30 4.86 -8.79
C SER A 35 -4.61 4.24 -9.21
N SER A 36 -5.61 4.30 -8.33
CA SER A 36 -6.99 3.91 -8.66
C SER A 36 -7.95 5.07 -8.47
N LEU A 37 -9.04 5.05 -9.22
CA LEU A 37 -10.13 6.01 -9.10
C LEU A 37 -11.37 5.28 -8.58
N ASP A 38 -11.90 5.75 -7.45
CA ASP A 38 -13.13 5.23 -6.84
C ASP A 38 -13.12 3.71 -6.56
N LEU A 39 -11.95 3.15 -6.31
CA LEU A 39 -11.83 1.74 -5.91
C LEU A 39 -12.39 1.58 -4.50
N ASN A 40 -13.65 1.17 -4.41
CA ASN A 40 -14.40 1.10 -3.17
C ASN A 40 -14.99 -0.30 -2.96
N TYR A 41 -15.07 -0.72 -1.71
CA TYR A 41 -15.70 -1.98 -1.32
C TYR A 41 -17.24 -1.93 -1.37
N ASN A 42 -17.84 -0.74 -1.44
CA ASN A 42 -19.27 -0.54 -1.57
C ASN A 42 -19.67 -0.40 -3.03
N THR A 43 -20.71 -1.09 -3.44
CA THR A 43 -21.25 -1.04 -4.81
C THR A 43 -21.87 0.30 -5.19
N ALA A 44 -22.11 1.19 -4.22
CA ALA A 44 -22.66 2.53 -4.44
C ALA A 44 -21.54 3.56 -4.29
N ALA A 45 -21.02 4.05 -5.41
CA ALA A 45 -20.23 5.28 -5.41
C ALA A 45 -21.10 6.44 -4.88
N THR A 46 -20.57 7.27 -3.99
CA THR A 46 -21.26 8.49 -3.55
C THR A 46 -21.19 9.49 -4.71
N PRO A 47 -22.33 9.88 -5.33
CA PRO A 47 -22.31 10.79 -6.46
C PRO A 47 -21.58 12.11 -6.10
N GLY A 48 -20.66 12.54 -6.97
CA GLY A 48 -19.93 13.79 -6.80
C GLY A 48 -18.75 13.73 -5.82
N HIS A 49 -18.48 12.58 -5.21
CA HIS A 49 -17.31 12.36 -4.38
C HIS A 49 -16.39 11.34 -5.06
N HIS A 50 -15.39 11.84 -5.73
CA HIS A 50 -14.38 10.99 -6.37
C HIS A 50 -13.09 11.01 -5.53
N MET A 51 -12.47 9.84 -5.43
CA MET A 51 -11.24 9.62 -4.67
C MET A 51 -10.20 8.93 -5.54
N LEU A 52 -8.97 9.42 -5.47
CA LEU A 52 -7.80 8.78 -6.05
C LEU A 52 -6.96 8.16 -4.94
N ASP A 53 -6.65 6.88 -5.10
CA ASP A 53 -5.79 6.13 -4.20
C ASP A 53 -4.42 5.95 -4.87
N ASN A 54 -3.39 6.53 -4.28
CA ASN A 54 -2.01 6.37 -4.76
C ASN A 54 -1.26 5.42 -3.84
N VAL A 55 -0.64 4.39 -4.38
CA VAL A 55 0.11 3.42 -3.59
C VAL A 55 1.61 3.57 -3.83
N PHE A 56 2.34 3.67 -2.74
CA PHE A 56 3.80 3.76 -2.71
C PHE A 56 4.38 2.62 -1.89
N VAL A 57 5.60 2.20 -2.22
CA VAL A 57 6.38 1.24 -1.43
C VAL A 57 7.79 1.77 -1.23
N ASP A 58 8.39 1.47 -0.10
CA ASP A 58 9.78 1.82 0.15
C ASP A 58 10.70 1.19 -0.91
N PRO A 59 11.76 1.91 -1.34
CA PRO A 59 12.60 1.49 -2.47
C PRO A 59 13.28 0.14 -2.28
N ASP A 60 13.69 -0.18 -1.06
CA ASP A 60 14.40 -1.43 -0.78
C ASP A 60 13.46 -2.64 -0.86
N SER A 61 12.25 -2.50 -0.32
CA SER A 61 11.21 -3.51 -0.46
C SER A 61 10.79 -3.73 -1.92
N TYR A 62 10.75 -2.67 -2.72
CA TYR A 62 10.51 -2.79 -4.15
C TYR A 62 11.61 -3.60 -4.85
N GLN A 63 12.89 -3.30 -4.58
CA GLN A 63 14.01 -4.03 -5.16
C GLN A 63 14.03 -5.51 -4.73
N ALA A 64 13.74 -5.79 -3.46
CA ALA A 64 13.61 -7.17 -2.96
C ALA A 64 12.47 -7.92 -3.66
N PHE A 65 11.33 -7.26 -3.87
CA PHE A 65 10.18 -7.86 -4.59
C PHE A 65 10.54 -8.21 -6.04
N LEU A 66 11.25 -7.36 -6.76
CA LEU A 66 11.71 -7.66 -8.13
C LEU A 66 12.57 -8.94 -8.19
N GLN A 67 13.33 -9.22 -7.14
CA GLN A 67 14.20 -10.39 -7.07
C GLN A 67 13.44 -11.66 -6.66
N THR A 68 12.51 -11.55 -5.71
CA THR A 68 11.89 -12.70 -5.03
C THR A 68 10.45 -12.95 -5.41
N GLY A 69 9.71 -11.93 -5.86
CA GLY A 69 8.27 -11.96 -6.07
C GLY A 69 7.45 -11.86 -4.78
N THR A 70 8.09 -11.57 -3.63
CA THR A 70 7.44 -11.42 -2.32
C THR A 70 8.01 -10.21 -1.57
N TRP A 71 7.27 -9.73 -0.56
CA TRP A 71 7.72 -8.61 0.25
C TRP A 71 8.72 -9.08 1.34
N PRO A 72 9.83 -8.38 1.55
CA PRO A 72 10.75 -8.67 2.66
C PRO A 72 10.12 -8.34 4.02
N ASP A 73 10.72 -8.82 5.11
CA ASP A 73 10.41 -8.32 6.45
C ASP A 73 10.72 -6.82 6.53
N LYS A 74 9.94 -6.06 7.28
CA LYS A 74 9.96 -4.59 7.41
C LYS A 74 9.49 -3.81 6.18
N ALA A 75 8.94 -4.44 5.15
CA ALA A 75 8.32 -3.73 4.03
C ALA A 75 7.22 -2.78 4.49
N ILE A 76 7.19 -1.58 3.89
CA ILE A 76 6.18 -0.56 4.16
C ILE A 76 5.52 -0.15 2.85
N LEU A 77 4.20 -0.35 2.77
CA LEU A 77 3.38 0.19 1.70
C LEU A 77 2.50 1.31 2.26
N ILE A 78 2.35 2.38 1.50
CA ILE A 78 1.48 3.50 1.86
C ILE A 78 0.46 3.73 0.76
N LYS A 79 -0.81 3.67 1.12
CA LYS A 79 -1.92 4.11 0.27
C LYS A 79 -2.31 5.52 0.71
N GLU A 80 -2.11 6.48 -0.20
CA GLU A 80 -2.50 7.87 -0.02
C GLU A 80 -3.85 8.11 -0.69
N ASN A 81 -4.87 8.40 0.11
CA ASN A 81 -6.21 8.70 -0.37
C ASN A 81 -6.35 10.21 -0.58
N ARG A 82 -6.75 10.63 -1.79
CA ARG A 82 -6.91 12.03 -2.17
C ARG A 82 -8.29 12.30 -2.76
N MET A 83 -8.82 13.47 -2.47
CA MET A 83 -9.97 13.98 -3.19
C MET A 83 -9.62 14.17 -4.68
N ALA A 84 -10.61 13.98 -5.54
CA ALA A 84 -10.51 14.29 -6.95
C ALA A 84 -11.51 15.40 -7.30
N GLU A 85 -11.06 16.39 -8.07
CA GLU A 85 -11.86 17.54 -8.50
C GLU A 85 -11.76 17.77 -10.00
N SER A 86 -12.80 18.34 -10.59
CA SER A 86 -12.84 18.69 -12.00
C SER A 86 -12.13 20.01 -12.28
N ALA A 87 -11.30 20.05 -13.32
CA ALA A 87 -10.44 21.19 -13.67
C ALA A 87 -11.16 22.32 -14.46
N GLY A 88 -12.43 22.43 -14.41
CA GLY A 88 -13.37 23.40 -14.97
C GLY A 88 -12.95 24.42 -16.04
N THR A 89 -11.71 24.94 -16.00
CA THR A 89 -11.25 26.00 -16.91
C THR A 89 -10.26 25.53 -17.97
N LEU A 90 -9.36 24.61 -17.64
CA LEU A 90 -8.30 24.15 -18.53
C LEU A 90 -8.70 22.90 -19.31
N SER A 91 -9.40 21.98 -18.65
CA SER A 91 -9.93 20.75 -19.24
C SER A 91 -11.44 20.71 -19.08
N LYS A 92 -12.17 20.45 -20.17
CA LYS A 92 -13.64 20.31 -20.14
C LYS A 92 -14.10 18.96 -19.60
N ALA A 93 -13.21 18.01 -19.44
CA ALA A 93 -13.45 16.68 -18.88
C ALA A 93 -12.24 16.20 -18.09
N GLY A 94 -12.49 15.24 -17.19
CA GLY A 94 -11.46 14.66 -16.34
C GLY A 94 -11.39 15.30 -14.95
N GLN A 95 -10.55 14.70 -14.12
CA GLN A 95 -10.38 15.09 -12.72
C GLN A 95 -8.89 15.09 -12.37
N PHE A 96 -8.51 15.83 -11.34
CA PHE A 96 -7.16 15.91 -10.80
C PHE A 96 -7.19 15.77 -9.29
N GLN A 97 -6.07 15.35 -8.72
CA GLN A 97 -5.93 15.14 -7.28
C GLN A 97 -5.82 16.47 -6.54
N THR A 98 -6.49 16.54 -5.40
CA THR A 98 -6.39 17.68 -4.49
C THR A 98 -5.81 17.26 -3.11
N GLY A 99 -6.39 17.70 -2.00
CA GLY A 99 -5.88 17.44 -0.66
C GLY A 99 -5.81 15.97 -0.29
N VAL A 100 -4.84 15.61 0.56
CA VAL A 100 -4.78 14.29 1.20
C VAL A 100 -5.94 14.19 2.20
N MET A 101 -6.70 13.10 2.11
CA MET A 101 -7.77 12.78 3.05
C MET A 101 -7.22 12.00 4.25
N ASN A 102 -6.51 10.91 3.96
CA ASN A 102 -5.87 10.04 4.95
C ASN A 102 -4.73 9.24 4.32
N LEU A 103 -3.96 8.55 5.15
CA LEU A 103 -3.01 7.52 4.73
C LEU A 103 -3.34 6.20 5.40
N GLU A 104 -3.29 5.13 4.63
CA GLU A 104 -3.32 3.76 5.10
C GLU A 104 -1.93 3.16 4.93
N ILE A 105 -1.32 2.75 6.03
CA ILE A 105 0.04 2.23 6.05
C ILE A 105 -0.04 0.73 6.32
N HIS A 106 0.49 -0.09 5.44
CA HIS A 106 0.54 -1.53 5.53
C HIS A 106 1.98 -1.96 5.74
N VAL A 107 2.28 -2.54 6.90
CA VAL A 107 3.65 -2.86 7.34
C VAL A 107 3.78 -4.35 7.55
N LYS A 108 4.82 -4.95 6.97
CA LYS A 108 5.28 -6.29 7.30
C LYS A 108 6.28 -6.23 8.44
N ASP A 109 6.00 -6.87 9.56
CA ASP A 109 6.93 -7.01 10.67
C ASP A 109 6.67 -8.32 11.40
N GLU A 110 7.42 -9.35 11.00
CA GLU A 110 7.21 -10.72 11.44
C GLU A 110 7.45 -10.90 12.94
N ALA A 111 8.39 -10.15 13.49
CA ALA A 111 8.70 -10.22 14.92
C ALA A 111 7.64 -9.52 15.78
N ARG A 112 7.12 -8.38 15.31
CA ARG A 112 6.13 -7.59 16.05
C ARG A 112 4.71 -8.12 15.90
N PHE A 113 4.37 -8.64 14.72
CA PHE A 113 3.04 -9.13 14.36
C PHE A 113 3.08 -10.61 13.96
N PRO A 114 3.38 -11.53 14.90
CA PRO A 114 3.56 -12.95 14.57
C PRO A 114 2.30 -13.60 13.97
N ASN A 115 1.12 -13.05 14.31
CA ASN A 115 -0.16 -13.49 13.73
C ASN A 115 -0.42 -12.72 12.43
N GLY A 116 -0.12 -13.34 11.29
CA GLY A 116 -0.36 -12.76 9.97
C GLY A 116 0.80 -11.93 9.43
N LYS A 117 1.83 -11.60 10.23
CA LYS A 117 3.06 -10.89 9.85
C LYS A 117 2.87 -9.42 9.43
N TRP A 118 1.65 -9.00 9.16
CA TRP A 118 1.29 -7.68 8.67
C TRP A 118 0.43 -6.91 9.65
N ALA A 119 0.52 -5.60 9.61
CA ALA A 119 -0.33 -4.69 10.37
C ALA A 119 -0.74 -3.48 9.52
N PHE A 120 -1.93 -2.95 9.83
CA PHE A 120 -2.49 -1.76 9.22
C PHE A 120 -2.48 -0.61 10.21
N PHE A 121 -2.01 0.56 9.76
CA PHE A 121 -2.09 1.81 10.50
C PHE A 121 -2.81 2.85 9.66
N VAL A 122 -3.62 3.70 10.29
CA VAL A 122 -4.35 4.76 9.60
C VAL A 122 -4.00 6.11 10.22
N SER A 123 -3.47 7.01 9.38
CA SER A 123 -3.33 8.43 9.69
C SER A 123 -4.51 9.20 9.10
N SER A 124 -5.35 9.78 9.96
CA SER A 124 -6.63 10.38 9.56
C SER A 124 -6.51 11.69 8.78
N ASP A 125 -5.34 12.31 8.78
CA ASP A 125 -5.07 13.60 8.10
C ASP A 125 -3.83 13.55 7.19
N GLY A 126 -3.21 12.36 7.09
CA GLY A 126 -1.99 12.16 6.31
C GLY A 126 -0.72 12.77 6.91
N LYS A 127 -0.77 13.30 8.14
CA LYS A 127 0.34 13.96 8.85
C LYS A 127 0.59 13.38 10.23
N ALA A 128 -0.48 13.18 10.99
CA ALA A 128 -0.40 12.58 12.32
C ALA A 128 0.05 11.12 12.25
N ALA A 129 0.66 10.63 13.33
CA ALA A 129 1.04 9.23 13.43
C ALA A 129 -0.17 8.32 13.22
N GLY A 130 0.00 7.28 12.40
CA GLY A 130 -1.02 6.29 12.14
C GLY A 130 -1.33 5.46 13.38
N SER A 131 -2.62 5.26 13.66
CA SER A 131 -3.08 4.37 14.73
C SER A 131 -3.22 2.94 14.21
N LEU A 132 -2.75 1.96 15.00
CA LEU A 132 -2.86 0.55 14.66
C LEU A 132 -4.34 0.13 14.59
N MET A 133 -4.71 -0.53 13.51
CA MET A 133 -6.01 -1.15 13.34
C MET A 133 -6.08 -2.47 14.11
N GLN A 134 -7.24 -2.75 14.72
CA GLN A 134 -7.44 -4.02 15.41
C GLN A 134 -7.47 -5.19 14.43
N GLN A 135 -6.97 -6.35 14.84
CA GLN A 135 -6.93 -7.58 14.02
C GLN A 135 -8.31 -8.06 13.55
N THR A 136 -9.36 -7.64 14.25
CA THR A 136 -10.77 -7.92 13.88
C THR A 136 -11.31 -6.96 12.81
N ALA A 137 -10.56 -5.95 12.39
CA ALA A 137 -10.97 -5.05 11.33
C ALA A 137 -10.99 -5.78 9.97
N ASN A 138 -11.95 -5.46 9.14
CA ASN A 138 -12.13 -6.05 7.80
C ASN A 138 -10.90 -5.94 6.90
N CYS A 139 -9.99 -4.99 7.18
CA CYS A 139 -8.73 -4.87 6.45
C CYS A 139 -7.97 -6.19 6.40
N TYR A 140 -7.83 -6.87 7.54
CA TYR A 140 -7.05 -8.11 7.65
C TYR A 140 -7.68 -9.26 6.87
N SER A 141 -8.98 -9.52 7.06
CA SER A 141 -9.68 -10.60 6.35
C SER A 141 -9.72 -10.34 4.85
N CYS A 142 -10.06 -9.12 4.41
CA CYS A 142 -10.12 -8.76 3.01
C CYS A 142 -8.74 -8.93 2.32
N HIS A 143 -7.66 -8.45 2.95
CA HIS A 143 -6.32 -8.61 2.41
C HIS A 143 -5.87 -10.07 2.38
N GLN A 144 -6.27 -10.88 3.37
CA GLN A 144 -5.98 -12.31 3.40
C GLN A 144 -6.72 -13.07 2.29
N ASP A 145 -7.98 -12.75 2.07
CA ASP A 145 -8.86 -13.49 1.16
C ASP A 145 -8.63 -13.10 -0.30
N HIS A 146 -8.26 -11.84 -0.58
CA HIS A 146 -8.19 -11.27 -1.93
C HIS A 146 -6.79 -10.80 -2.36
N GLY A 147 -5.82 -10.77 -1.47
CA GLY A 147 -4.46 -10.33 -1.80
C GLY A 147 -3.74 -11.31 -2.72
N ALA A 148 -3.25 -10.82 -3.86
CA ALA A 148 -2.55 -11.68 -4.82
C ALA A 148 -1.19 -12.17 -4.32
N VAL A 149 -0.48 -11.39 -3.51
CA VAL A 149 0.81 -11.79 -2.96
C VAL A 149 0.92 -11.31 -1.52
N ASP A 150 1.22 -12.25 -0.61
CA ASP A 150 1.63 -11.92 0.76
C ASP A 150 0.65 -10.93 1.45
N THR A 151 -0.66 -11.18 1.27
CA THR A 151 -1.78 -10.35 1.73
C THR A 151 -1.81 -8.91 1.19
N THR A 152 -1.20 -8.67 0.03
CA THR A 152 -1.24 -7.36 -0.65
C THR A 152 -1.89 -7.47 -2.03
N PHE A 153 -2.49 -6.38 -2.49
CA PHE A 153 -3.23 -6.33 -3.76
C PHE A 153 -2.29 -6.11 -4.96
N VAL A 154 -1.26 -6.96 -5.08
CA VAL A 154 -0.30 -6.91 -6.20
C VAL A 154 -0.99 -7.02 -7.56
N GLN A 155 -2.18 -7.64 -7.63
CA GLN A 155 -3.01 -7.66 -8.85
C GLN A 155 -3.32 -6.26 -9.42
N PHE A 156 -3.26 -5.22 -8.60
CA PHE A 156 -3.43 -3.83 -9.01
C PHE A 156 -2.11 -3.10 -9.26
N TYR A 157 -0.97 -3.77 -9.14
CA TYR A 157 0.36 -3.20 -9.37
C TYR A 157 0.93 -3.72 -10.69
N PRO A 158 0.70 -3.01 -11.82
CA PRO A 158 0.97 -3.54 -13.16
C PRO A 158 2.44 -3.88 -13.41
N THR A 159 3.36 -3.25 -12.68
CA THR A 159 4.81 -3.53 -12.79
C THR A 159 5.25 -4.75 -11.97
N LEU A 160 4.50 -5.14 -10.93
CA LEU A 160 4.87 -6.22 -10.01
C LEU A 160 4.12 -7.52 -10.26
N MET A 161 2.89 -7.47 -10.77
CA MET A 161 2.10 -8.67 -11.03
C MET A 161 2.80 -9.67 -11.97
N PRO A 162 3.43 -9.25 -13.09
CA PRO A 162 4.20 -10.17 -13.94
C PRO A 162 5.39 -10.80 -13.22
N ILE A 163 6.03 -10.08 -12.29
CA ILE A 163 7.14 -10.62 -11.49
C ILE A 163 6.63 -11.73 -10.57
N ALA A 164 5.53 -11.48 -9.85
CA ALA A 164 4.92 -12.46 -8.95
C ALA A 164 4.49 -13.73 -9.72
N GLN A 165 3.91 -13.57 -10.90
CA GLN A 165 3.56 -14.69 -11.78
C GLN A 165 4.81 -15.50 -12.21
N GLY A 166 5.85 -14.83 -12.68
CA GLY A 166 7.10 -15.46 -13.10
C GLY A 166 7.85 -16.16 -11.96
N LYS A 167 7.65 -15.72 -10.72
CA LYS A 167 8.24 -16.31 -9.50
C LYS A 167 7.33 -17.36 -8.83
N ASN A 168 6.11 -17.57 -9.32
CA ASN A 168 5.12 -18.49 -8.74
C ASN A 168 4.78 -18.13 -7.27
N THR A 169 4.63 -16.85 -6.97
CA THR A 169 4.35 -16.37 -5.62
C THR A 169 2.90 -15.90 -5.42
N ILE A 170 2.04 -16.12 -6.42
CA ILE A 170 0.61 -15.79 -6.34
C ILE A 170 -0.05 -16.65 -5.26
N SER A 171 -0.84 -16.01 -4.40
CA SER A 171 -1.54 -16.67 -3.29
C SER A 171 -2.59 -17.66 -3.80
N ALA A 172 -2.75 -18.76 -3.08
CA ALA A 172 -3.79 -19.76 -3.42
C ALA A 172 -5.21 -19.18 -3.29
N ALA A 173 -5.43 -18.23 -2.37
CA ALA A 173 -6.72 -17.57 -2.21
C ALA A 173 -7.09 -16.76 -3.46
N TYR A 174 -6.17 -15.94 -3.97
CA TYR A 174 -6.39 -15.16 -5.18
C TYR A 174 -6.55 -16.06 -6.43
N LEU A 175 -5.74 -17.12 -6.58
CA LEU A 175 -5.88 -18.05 -7.69
C LEU A 175 -7.28 -18.67 -7.71
N LYS A 176 -7.77 -19.10 -6.56
CA LYS A 176 -9.13 -19.65 -6.43
C LYS A 176 -10.22 -18.60 -6.78
N GLU A 177 -10.01 -17.36 -6.41
CA GLU A 177 -10.95 -16.27 -6.73
C GLU A 177 -11.06 -16.04 -8.25
N ILE A 178 -9.95 -16.02 -8.98
CA ILE A 178 -9.97 -15.78 -10.43
C ILE A 178 -10.46 -16.98 -11.24
N GLU A 179 -10.27 -18.20 -10.73
CA GLU A 179 -10.83 -19.42 -11.33
C GLU A 179 -12.37 -19.51 -11.22
N ALA A 180 -12.95 -18.83 -10.23
CA ALA A 180 -14.39 -18.83 -9.96
C ALA A 180 -15.16 -17.77 -10.78
N LYS A 181 -14.47 -16.91 -11.53
CA LYS A 181 -15.06 -15.84 -12.38
C LYS A 181 -15.21 -16.29 -13.81
#